data_c5cd2b246dbf33aedad3db110c5507b6
#
_entry.id   c5cd2b246dbf33aedad3db110c5507b6
#
_cell.length_a   1.000
_cell.length_b   1.000
_cell.length_c   1.000
_cell.angle_alpha   90.00
_cell.angle_beta   90.00
_cell.angle_gamma   90.00
#
_symmetry.space_group_name_H-M   'P 1'
#
loop_
_entity.id
_entity.type
_entity.pdbx_description
1 polymer ?
#
loop_
_entity_poly.entity_id
_entity_poly.type
_entity_poly.pdbx_seq_one_letter_code
_entity_poly.pdbx_strand_id
1 'polypeptide(L)'
;MADLHKVGSRTPQAVIYKSESHKLHQAFCVKDGETILQGMPVALGEDGLIEPYTESTQVYIGVAVTDNVNPAYQAQNKFPVEVTVAVEGYMICNWVSNAADLKAGYVVPSGDLLNDRFVKANQSTDATPFIAIIPADEANEVIQVLIK
;
A
#
# COMPACT_ATOMS: atom_id res chain seq x y z
N MET A 1 -22.71 12.37 15.13
CA MET A 1 -23.20 11.55 14.02
C MET A 1 -22.10 10.59 13.63
N ALA A 2 -22.44 9.34 13.46
CA ALA A 2 -21.47 8.41 12.94
C ALA A 2 -21.04 8.87 11.54
N ASP A 3 -19.76 9.08 11.37
CA ASP A 3 -19.23 9.40 10.06
C ASP A 3 -19.31 8.14 9.20
N LEU A 4 -20.12 8.19 8.15
CA LEU A 4 -20.30 7.06 7.24
C LEU A 4 -19.01 6.65 6.54
N HIS A 5 -18.05 7.56 6.45
CA HIS A 5 -16.76 7.27 5.86
C HIS A 5 -15.82 6.54 6.80
N LYS A 6 -16.06 6.65 8.09
CA LYS A 6 -15.22 6.06 9.15
C LYS A 6 -15.83 4.84 9.78
N VAL A 7 -16.71 4.20 9.07
CA VAL A 7 -17.39 3.05 9.61
C VAL A 7 -16.39 1.99 10.03
N GLY A 8 -16.47 1.59 11.29
CA GLY A 8 -15.62 0.55 11.85
C GLY A 8 -15.77 -0.80 11.17
N SER A 9 -16.72 -0.92 10.26
CA SER A 9 -16.83 -2.08 9.38
C SER A 9 -15.63 -2.29 8.48
N ARG A 10 -14.83 -1.26 8.26
CA ARG A 10 -13.56 -1.43 7.60
C ARG A 10 -12.60 -2.10 8.57
N THR A 11 -12.60 -3.39 8.52
CA THR A 11 -11.76 -4.16 9.41
C THR A 11 -10.30 -4.05 8.99
N PRO A 12 -9.40 -4.10 9.95
CA PRO A 12 -7.97 -4.08 9.66
C PRO A 12 -7.47 -5.24 8.80
N GLN A 13 -8.28 -6.27 8.59
CA GLN A 13 -7.85 -7.40 7.77
C GLN A 13 -7.92 -7.13 6.27
N ALA A 14 -8.74 -6.18 5.85
CA ALA A 14 -8.95 -5.89 4.43
C ALA A 14 -8.02 -4.76 3.98
N VAL A 15 -6.81 -5.11 3.60
CA VAL A 15 -5.83 -4.13 3.11
C VAL A 15 -6.22 -3.65 1.72
N ILE A 16 -6.56 -4.56 0.82
CA ILE A 16 -7.18 -4.23 -0.46
C ILE A 16 -8.67 -4.37 -0.28
N TYR A 17 -9.36 -3.24 -0.34
CA TYR A 17 -10.80 -3.21 -0.15
C TYR A 17 -11.56 -3.53 -1.42
N LYS A 18 -11.13 -2.95 -2.53
CA LYS A 18 -11.77 -3.16 -3.82
C LYS A 18 -10.75 -2.93 -4.93
N SER A 19 -10.83 -3.73 -5.97
CA SER A 19 -10.06 -3.50 -7.18
C SER A 19 -10.97 -3.64 -8.39
N GLU A 20 -10.77 -2.80 -9.37
CA GLU A 20 -11.38 -2.95 -10.68
C GLU A 20 -10.67 -4.08 -11.45
N SER A 21 -11.19 -4.44 -12.62
CA SER A 21 -10.58 -5.51 -13.40
C SER A 21 -9.11 -5.19 -13.68
N HIS A 22 -8.25 -6.04 -13.20
CA HIS A 22 -6.81 -5.88 -13.38
C HIS A 22 -6.44 -6.26 -14.81
N LYS A 23 -5.79 -5.36 -15.48
CA LYS A 23 -5.33 -5.62 -16.84
C LYS A 23 -3.98 -6.33 -16.84
N LEU A 24 -3.15 -6.08 -15.84
CA LEU A 24 -1.83 -6.67 -15.77
C LEU A 24 -1.38 -6.90 -14.34
N HIS A 25 -1.08 -8.14 -14.04
CA HIS A 25 -0.38 -8.56 -12.82
C HIS A 25 0.94 -9.21 -13.22
N GLN A 26 1.99 -8.89 -12.48
CA GLN A 26 3.32 -9.42 -12.72
C GLN A 26 3.95 -9.84 -11.41
N ALA A 27 4.63 -10.98 -11.40
CA ALA A 27 5.44 -11.40 -10.25
C ALA A 27 6.81 -10.74 -10.33
N PHE A 28 7.28 -10.23 -9.19
CA PHE A 28 8.60 -9.65 -9.04
C PHE A 28 9.29 -10.22 -7.81
N CYS A 29 10.58 -10.38 -7.89
CA CYS A 29 11.38 -10.76 -6.72
C CYS A 29 11.57 -9.57 -5.80
N VAL A 30 11.44 -9.81 -4.49
CA VAL A 30 11.62 -8.78 -3.47
C VAL A 30 13.09 -8.65 -3.12
N LYS A 31 13.55 -7.42 -2.97
CA LYS A 31 14.89 -7.12 -2.50
C LYS A 31 15.12 -7.71 -1.11
N ASP A 32 16.31 -8.29 -0.91
CA ASP A 32 16.65 -8.95 0.34
C ASP A 32 16.53 -7.99 1.53
N GLY A 33 15.88 -8.46 2.59
CA GLY A 33 15.65 -7.68 3.79
C GLY A 33 14.44 -6.76 3.75
N GLU A 34 13.77 -6.61 2.61
CA GLU A 34 12.59 -5.74 2.50
C GLU A 34 11.30 -6.49 2.82
N THR A 35 10.38 -5.78 3.46
CA THR A 35 9.04 -6.27 3.78
C THR A 35 8.04 -5.64 2.83
N ILE A 36 7.33 -6.48 2.08
CA ILE A 36 6.24 -6.05 1.21
C ILE A 36 4.94 -6.64 1.73
N LEU A 37 3.98 -5.78 2.00
CA LEU A 37 2.64 -6.15 2.45
C LEU A 37 1.63 -5.96 1.32
N GLN A 38 0.56 -6.73 1.36
CA GLN A 38 -0.57 -6.55 0.45
C GLN A 38 -1.12 -5.11 0.56
N GLY A 39 -1.34 -4.46 -0.57
CA GLY A 39 -1.82 -3.08 -0.62
C GLY A 39 -0.71 -2.02 -0.55
N MET A 40 0.54 -2.44 -0.48
CA MET A 40 1.68 -1.53 -0.43
C MET A 40 2.10 -1.13 -1.84
N PRO A 41 2.32 0.18 -2.10
CA PRO A 41 2.96 0.60 -3.33
C PRO A 41 4.41 0.15 -3.36
N VAL A 42 4.86 -0.29 -4.52
CA VAL A 42 6.21 -0.82 -4.69
C VAL A 42 6.96 -0.12 -5.80
N ALA A 43 8.27 -0.09 -5.64
CA ALA A 43 9.21 0.51 -6.59
C ALA A 43 10.14 -0.56 -7.15
N LEU A 44 10.61 -0.33 -8.36
CA LEU A 44 11.59 -1.20 -9.02
C LEU A 44 12.99 -0.61 -8.82
N GLY A 45 13.88 -1.41 -8.26
CA GLY A 45 15.29 -1.06 -8.16
C GLY A 45 16.07 -1.32 -9.46
N GLU A 46 17.26 -0.75 -9.55
CA GLU A 46 18.14 -0.93 -10.71
C GLU A 46 18.57 -2.40 -10.92
N ASP A 47 18.54 -3.18 -9.85
CA ASP A 47 18.82 -4.61 -9.87
C ASP A 47 17.63 -5.47 -10.35
N GLY A 48 16.50 -4.86 -10.66
CA GLY A 48 15.27 -5.57 -11.06
C GLY A 48 14.48 -6.14 -9.90
N LEU A 49 14.86 -5.88 -8.66
CA LEU A 49 14.15 -6.30 -7.47
C LEU A 49 13.21 -5.20 -6.99
N ILE A 50 12.14 -5.59 -6.30
CA ILE A 50 11.18 -4.60 -5.78
C ILE A 50 11.44 -4.29 -4.31
N GLU A 51 11.10 -3.09 -3.95
CA GLU A 51 11.17 -2.55 -2.60
C GLU A 51 9.94 -1.67 -2.33
N PRO A 52 9.64 -1.32 -1.07
CA PRO A 52 8.55 -0.38 -0.80
C PRO A 52 8.78 0.96 -1.49
N TYR A 53 7.72 1.50 -2.08
CA TYR A 53 7.76 2.86 -2.61
C TYR A 53 7.58 3.85 -1.46
N THR A 54 8.60 4.63 -1.17
CA THR A 54 8.61 5.61 -0.08
C THR A 54 9.06 7.00 -0.52
N GLU A 55 9.64 7.12 -1.69
CA GLU A 55 10.21 8.37 -2.19
C GLU A 55 9.90 8.59 -3.66
N SER A 56 9.71 9.84 -4.05
CA SER A 56 9.41 10.20 -5.43
C SER A 56 10.55 9.94 -6.41
N THR A 57 11.76 9.75 -5.90
CA THR A 57 12.95 9.42 -6.72
C THR A 57 12.98 7.96 -7.18
N GLN A 58 12.19 7.10 -6.52
CA GLN A 58 12.06 5.70 -6.90
C GLN A 58 11.17 5.54 -8.13
N VAL A 59 11.36 4.44 -8.83
CA VAL A 59 10.51 4.08 -9.98
C VAL A 59 9.29 3.31 -9.47
N TYR A 60 8.17 4.01 -9.30
CA TYR A 60 6.90 3.39 -8.93
C TYR A 60 6.39 2.46 -10.05
N ILE A 61 6.02 1.22 -9.69
CA ILE A 61 5.54 0.25 -10.68
C ILE A 61 4.15 -0.30 -10.41
N GLY A 62 3.63 -0.18 -9.21
CA GLY A 62 2.31 -0.71 -8.91
C GLY A 62 2.10 -0.99 -7.43
N VAL A 63 1.10 -1.81 -7.15
CA VAL A 63 0.68 -2.17 -5.80
C VAL A 63 0.76 -3.68 -5.61
N ALA A 64 1.36 -4.09 -4.50
CA ALA A 64 1.45 -5.51 -4.15
C ALA A 64 0.06 -6.07 -3.85
N VAL A 65 -0.31 -7.17 -4.49
CA VAL A 65 -1.55 -7.90 -4.22
C VAL A 65 -1.32 -9.14 -3.37
N THR A 66 -0.07 -9.51 -3.18
CA THR A 66 0.35 -10.54 -2.22
C THR A 66 1.45 -9.98 -1.34
N ASP A 67 1.86 -10.70 -0.31
CA ASP A 67 2.92 -10.29 0.59
C ASP A 67 4.08 -11.28 0.61
N ASN A 68 5.19 -10.91 1.26
CA ASN A 68 6.34 -11.75 1.46
C ASN A 68 6.57 -12.14 2.94
N VAL A 69 5.60 -11.88 3.79
CA VAL A 69 5.77 -12.09 5.25
C VAL A 69 5.24 -13.42 5.75
N ASN A 70 4.67 -14.24 4.88
CA ASN A 70 4.18 -15.56 5.25
C ASN A 70 5.33 -16.46 5.68
N PRO A 71 5.36 -16.94 6.95
CA PRO A 71 6.44 -17.79 7.44
C PRO A 71 6.66 -19.07 6.61
N ALA A 72 5.59 -19.61 6.03
CA ALA A 72 5.68 -20.79 5.19
C ALA A 72 6.50 -20.55 3.92
N TYR A 73 6.41 -19.35 3.35
CA TYR A 73 7.23 -18.98 2.21
C TYR A 73 8.68 -18.71 2.62
N GLN A 74 8.89 -18.07 3.75
CA GLN A 74 10.24 -17.80 4.23
C GLN A 74 11.01 -19.08 4.56
N ALA A 75 10.35 -20.08 5.12
CA ALA A 75 10.98 -21.34 5.48
C ALA A 75 11.40 -22.19 4.26
N GLN A 76 10.75 -22.00 3.11
CA GLN A 76 11.01 -22.75 1.90
C GLN A 76 12.01 -22.08 0.96
N ASN A 77 12.40 -20.84 1.26
CA ASN A 77 13.11 -20.03 0.29
C ASN A 77 14.60 -20.25 0.25
N LYS A 78 15.01 -20.90 -0.82
CA LYS A 78 16.37 -20.83 -1.33
C LYS A 78 16.55 -19.71 -2.37
N PHE A 79 15.47 -18.99 -2.69
CA PHE A 79 15.42 -17.95 -3.73
C PHE A 79 14.71 -16.71 -3.20
N PRO A 80 14.91 -15.53 -3.81
CA PRO A 80 14.16 -14.34 -3.46
C PRO A 80 12.66 -14.61 -3.51
N VAL A 81 11.93 -14.12 -2.51
CA VAL A 81 10.48 -14.29 -2.47
C VAL A 81 9.85 -13.44 -3.57
N GLU A 82 8.94 -14.03 -4.31
CA GLU A 82 8.17 -13.32 -5.31
C GLU A 82 6.90 -12.74 -4.69
N VAL A 83 6.56 -11.54 -5.12
CA VAL A 83 5.30 -10.87 -4.80
C VAL A 83 4.62 -10.51 -6.11
N THR A 84 3.33 -10.76 -6.19
CA THR A 84 2.51 -10.34 -7.34
C THR A 84 2.15 -8.88 -7.18
N VAL A 85 2.40 -8.11 -8.23
CA VAL A 85 2.15 -6.66 -8.28
C VAL A 85 1.13 -6.36 -9.36
N ALA A 86 0.10 -5.61 -9.01
CA ALA A 86 -0.82 -5.03 -9.97
C ALA A 86 -0.16 -3.78 -10.56
N VAL A 87 0.28 -3.87 -11.80
CA VAL A 87 1.00 -2.78 -12.49
C VAL A 87 0.07 -1.87 -13.27
N GLU A 88 -1.16 -2.29 -13.49
CA GLU A 88 -2.19 -1.50 -14.16
C GLU A 88 -3.56 -1.79 -13.54
N GLY A 89 -4.40 -0.76 -13.48
CA GLY A 89 -5.75 -0.84 -12.94
C GLY A 89 -5.94 0.09 -11.75
N TYR A 90 -7.19 0.16 -11.28
CA TYR A 90 -7.54 0.95 -10.10
C TYR A 90 -7.74 0.02 -8.90
N MET A 91 -7.25 0.44 -7.77
CA MET A 91 -7.39 -0.31 -6.52
C MET A 91 -7.83 0.63 -5.40
N ILE A 92 -8.66 0.14 -4.50
CA ILE A 92 -8.95 0.81 -3.24
C ILE A 92 -8.33 -0.02 -2.14
N CYS A 93 -7.42 0.60 -1.40
CA CYS A 93 -6.70 -0.04 -0.32
C CYS A 93 -7.04 0.62 1.01
N ASN A 94 -7.00 -0.14 2.08
CA ASN A 94 -7.02 0.39 3.44
C ASN A 94 -5.59 0.72 3.85
N TRP A 95 -5.32 2.01 4.02
CA TRP A 95 -4.10 2.51 4.63
C TRP A 95 -4.45 3.16 5.96
N VAL A 96 -3.50 3.74 6.63
CA VAL A 96 -3.77 4.52 7.84
C VAL A 96 -3.18 5.92 7.73
N SER A 97 -3.84 6.86 8.37
CA SER A 97 -3.34 8.22 8.47
C SER A 97 -2.08 8.27 9.33
N ASN A 98 -1.06 8.97 8.84
CA ASN A 98 0.14 9.22 9.63
C ASN A 98 -0.04 10.39 10.62
N ALA A 99 -1.05 11.23 10.41
CA ALA A 99 -1.29 12.40 11.24
C ALA A 99 -2.79 12.61 11.46
N ALA A 100 -3.11 13.38 12.49
CA ALA A 100 -4.48 13.87 12.69
C ALA A 100 -4.88 14.85 11.58
N ASP A 101 -6.18 14.97 11.34
CA ASP A 101 -6.76 15.88 10.34
C ASP A 101 -6.30 15.66 8.91
N LEU A 102 -5.98 14.42 8.55
CA LEU A 102 -5.70 14.09 7.15
C LEU A 102 -6.99 14.24 6.34
N LYS A 103 -6.93 15.08 5.32
CA LYS A 103 -8.08 15.40 4.46
C LYS A 103 -8.12 14.48 3.24
N ALA A 104 -9.31 14.33 2.67
CA ALA A 104 -9.44 13.71 1.37
C ALA A 104 -8.62 14.49 0.33
N GLY A 105 -7.99 13.78 -0.59
CA GLY A 105 -7.11 14.37 -1.60
C GLY A 105 -5.84 13.56 -1.77
N TYR A 106 -4.83 14.17 -2.37
CA TYR A 106 -3.58 13.47 -2.64
C TYR A 106 -2.82 13.12 -1.37
N VAL A 107 -2.31 11.90 -1.35
CA VAL A 107 -1.49 11.38 -0.25
C VAL A 107 -0.24 10.70 -0.83
N VAL A 108 0.74 10.52 0.04
CA VAL A 108 1.95 9.76 -0.28
C VAL A 108 2.20 8.76 0.85
N PRO A 109 2.82 7.61 0.57
CA PRO A 109 3.26 6.70 1.62
C PRO A 109 4.27 7.40 2.52
N SER A 110 4.15 7.21 3.84
CA SER A 110 5.09 7.83 4.78
C SER A 110 6.38 7.05 4.97
N GLY A 111 6.45 5.84 4.46
CA GLY A 111 7.55 4.92 4.73
C GLY A 111 7.39 4.11 6.01
N ASP A 112 6.39 4.41 6.83
CA ASP A 112 6.14 3.72 8.10
C ASP A 112 5.01 2.72 7.98
N LEU A 113 5.07 1.68 8.81
CA LEU A 113 3.99 0.71 8.94
C LEU A 113 3.35 0.83 10.32
N LEU A 114 2.06 0.56 10.39
CA LEU A 114 1.35 0.42 11.66
C LEU A 114 1.22 -1.06 11.97
N ASN A 115 1.86 -1.48 13.08
CA ASN A 115 1.81 -2.88 13.56
C ASN A 115 2.19 -3.89 12.47
N ASP A 116 3.10 -3.51 11.60
CA ASP A 116 3.57 -4.32 10.47
C ASP A 116 2.45 -4.79 9.54
N ARG A 117 1.37 -4.00 9.43
CA ARG A 117 0.19 -4.38 8.63
C ARG A 117 -0.29 -3.35 7.64
N PHE A 118 -0.18 -2.07 7.98
CA PHE A 118 -0.73 -1.01 7.16
C PHE A 118 0.31 0.01 6.79
N VAL A 119 0.26 0.43 5.55
CA VAL A 119 1.02 1.58 5.09
C VAL A 119 0.43 2.84 5.71
N LYS A 120 1.26 3.67 6.30
CA LYS A 120 0.86 5.01 6.74
C LYS A 120 0.96 5.98 5.58
N ALA A 121 0.05 6.93 5.55
CA ALA A 121 -0.01 7.94 4.50
C ALA A 121 0.09 9.35 5.08
N ASN A 122 0.86 10.18 4.40
CA ASN A 122 0.93 11.63 4.62
C ASN A 122 0.09 12.37 3.58
N GLN A 123 -0.46 13.51 3.97
CA GLN A 123 -1.09 14.43 3.04
C GLN A 123 -0.05 14.96 2.04
N SER A 124 -0.45 15.08 0.77
CA SER A 124 0.39 15.68 -0.26
C SER A 124 -0.34 16.83 -0.94
N THR A 125 0.40 17.92 -1.23
CA THR A 125 -0.09 19.03 -2.05
C THR A 125 0.15 18.79 -3.53
N ASP A 126 1.04 17.87 -3.86
CA ASP A 126 1.36 17.52 -5.24
C ASP A 126 0.49 16.36 -5.71
N ALA A 127 0.22 16.33 -7.01
CA ALA A 127 -0.51 15.23 -7.62
C ALA A 127 0.29 13.94 -7.50
N THR A 128 -0.36 12.90 -6.98
CA THR A 128 0.22 11.57 -6.81
C THR A 128 -0.74 10.51 -7.39
N PRO A 129 -0.29 9.28 -7.59
CA PRO A 129 -1.20 8.19 -7.93
C PRO A 129 -2.15 7.80 -6.79
N PHE A 130 -2.02 8.38 -5.61
CA PHE A 130 -2.71 7.96 -4.40
C PHE A 130 -3.65 9.06 -3.91
N ILE A 131 -4.94 8.73 -3.81
CA ILE A 131 -5.97 9.68 -3.41
C ILE A 131 -6.72 9.12 -2.21
N ALA A 132 -6.60 9.78 -1.05
CA ALA A 132 -7.42 9.44 0.10
C ALA A 132 -8.86 9.88 -0.18
N ILE A 133 -9.78 8.93 -0.19
CA ILE A 133 -11.21 9.19 -0.42
C ILE A 133 -11.99 9.29 0.89
N ILE A 134 -11.38 8.88 1.98
CA ILE A 134 -11.94 8.99 3.32
C ILE A 134 -10.94 9.77 4.17
N PRO A 135 -11.35 10.90 4.76
CA PRO A 135 -10.47 11.65 5.65
C PRO A 135 -10.32 10.94 7.01
N ALA A 136 -9.34 11.37 7.78
CA ALA A 136 -9.09 10.92 9.14
C ALA A 136 -9.03 12.11 10.09
N ASP A 137 -9.65 11.99 11.26
CA ASP A 137 -9.56 13.00 12.31
C ASP A 137 -8.38 12.74 13.24
N GLU A 138 -7.99 11.48 13.38
CA GLU A 138 -6.95 11.04 14.30
C GLU A 138 -5.84 10.30 13.55
N ALA A 139 -4.64 10.35 14.13
CA ALA A 139 -3.52 9.56 13.63
C ALA A 139 -3.82 8.06 13.76
N ASN A 140 -3.29 7.27 12.86
CA ASN A 140 -3.45 5.81 12.78
C ASN A 140 -4.90 5.35 12.54
N GLU A 141 -5.77 6.26 12.12
CA GLU A 141 -7.13 5.92 11.69
C GLU A 141 -7.09 5.33 10.28
N VAL A 142 -7.90 4.29 10.05
CA VAL A 142 -7.98 3.66 8.74
C VAL A 142 -8.64 4.61 7.74
N ILE A 143 -7.96 4.80 6.62
CA ILE A 143 -8.46 5.57 5.47
C ILE A 143 -8.55 4.65 4.26
N GLN A 144 -9.41 5.02 3.32
CA GLN A 144 -9.44 4.35 2.02
C GLN A 144 -8.70 5.21 1.00
N VAL A 145 -7.78 4.58 0.30
CA VAL A 145 -6.95 5.24 -0.70
C VAL A 145 -7.21 4.61 -2.06
N LEU A 146 -7.62 5.44 -3.01
CA LEU A 146 -7.71 5.06 -4.41
C LEU A 146 -6.33 5.16 -5.04
N ILE A 147 -5.89 4.08 -5.64
CA ILE A 147 -4.61 3.99 -6.34
C ILE A 147 -4.87 3.85 -7.83
N LYS A 148 -4.38 4.80 -8.58
CA LYS A 148 -4.53 4.82 -10.03
C LYS A 148 -3.41 4.08 -10.73
#